data_95b9aa7248d9bf069f1d2420dd4b36e9
#
_entry.id   95b9aa7248d9bf069f1d2420dd4b36e9
#
_cell.length_a   1.000
_cell.length_b   1.000
_cell.length_c   1.000
_cell.angle_alpha   90.00
_cell.angle_beta   90.00
_cell.angle_gamma   90.00
#
_symmetry.space_group_name_H-M   'P 1'
#
loop_
_entity.id
_entity.type
_entity.pdbx_description
1 polymer ?
#
loop_
_entity_poly.entity_id
_entity_poly.type
_entity_poly.pdbx_seq_one_letter_code
_entity_poly.pdbx_strand_id
1 'polypeptide(L)'
;MRDASGAVRPGWVLLTVALLLGTLLPVPASASSRLKPAAAGTRAMWLWDAGAVRPADVLAWARARGVREVFVHADARLPSDASRLARLRELKRGADTARIRLTALGGDPRWALDHAAARAWQRAVLGTGLFAGSHVDVEPYVLPGWQTDQPALVAGLLRMLQLLQADDRRPLEADVPFWYGTIPAGPRTTLADAVLARVDAVTVMSYRDTVSGPNSLTAVGSDMLARAGRAGRPARLAAETSPLADCPHCTFHEEGAARMTAALAEVDAIARAYPAFAGIAVHHYTAWRAMRR
;
A
#
# COMPACT_ATOMS: atom_id res chain seq x y z
N MET A 1 -83.34 51.27 -17.11
CA MET A 1 -83.95 50.41 -18.17
C MET A 1 -82.88 49.36 -18.60
N ARG A 2 -83.22 48.02 -18.37
CA ARG A 2 -82.64 46.81 -18.96
C ARG A 2 -81.20 46.58 -18.62
N ASP A 3 -80.83 45.70 -17.67
CA ASP A 3 -80.91 44.22 -17.63
C ASP A 3 -80.11 43.51 -18.71
N ALA A 4 -79.05 42.80 -18.31
CA ALA A 4 -78.56 41.59 -18.94
C ALA A 4 -77.54 40.89 -18.04
N SER A 5 -77.98 39.85 -17.36
CA SER A 5 -77.21 38.83 -16.64
C SER A 5 -76.36 38.04 -17.61
N GLY A 6 -75.09 37.78 -17.24
CA GLY A 6 -74.19 36.83 -17.90
C GLY A 6 -73.50 35.98 -16.88
N ALA A 7 -74.08 34.78 -16.68
CA ALA A 7 -73.53 33.78 -15.78
C ALA A 7 -72.30 33.15 -16.40
N VAL A 8 -71.14 33.19 -15.69
CA VAL A 8 -69.93 32.51 -16.04
C VAL A 8 -69.93 31.15 -15.27
N ARG A 9 -69.92 30.04 -16.01
CA ARG A 9 -69.77 28.69 -15.48
C ARG A 9 -68.30 28.42 -15.10
N PRO A 10 -67.98 27.84 -13.95
CA PRO A 10 -66.63 27.44 -13.64
C PRO A 10 -66.28 26.10 -14.34
N GLY A 11 -65.27 26.15 -15.20
CA GLY A 11 -64.67 24.95 -15.79
C GLY A 11 -63.74 24.26 -14.77
N TRP A 12 -64.06 23.04 -14.46
CA TRP A 12 -63.20 22.16 -13.66
C TRP A 12 -62.09 21.64 -14.54
N VAL A 13 -60.82 22.10 -14.24
CA VAL A 13 -59.59 21.52 -14.82
C VAL A 13 -59.19 20.35 -13.92
N LEU A 14 -59.40 19.12 -14.39
CA LEU A 14 -58.88 17.92 -13.79
C LEU A 14 -57.35 17.85 -14.07
N LEU A 15 -56.56 18.14 -13.04
CA LEU A 15 -55.11 17.91 -13.06
C LEU A 15 -54.88 16.44 -12.78
N THR A 16 -54.59 15.63 -13.81
CA THR A 16 -54.10 14.26 -13.67
C THR A 16 -52.63 14.31 -13.28
N VAL A 17 -52.36 14.04 -11.99
CA VAL A 17 -51.01 13.81 -11.48
C VAL A 17 -50.62 12.37 -11.82
N ALA A 18 -49.80 12.17 -12.85
CA ALA A 18 -49.18 10.90 -13.16
C ALA A 18 -48.09 10.62 -12.15
N LEU A 19 -48.33 9.72 -11.18
CA LEU A 19 -47.31 9.18 -10.31
C LEU A 19 -46.40 8.24 -11.15
N LEU A 20 -45.21 8.74 -11.50
CA LEU A 20 -44.12 7.90 -12.01
C LEU A 20 -43.53 7.12 -10.83
N LEU A 21 -44.01 5.89 -10.60
CA LEU A 21 -43.34 4.89 -9.77
C LEU A 21 -42.05 4.47 -10.49
N GLY A 22 -40.94 5.18 -10.16
CA GLY A 22 -39.61 4.75 -10.54
C GLY A 22 -39.27 3.44 -9.81
N THR A 23 -39.26 2.33 -10.53
CA THR A 23 -38.71 1.06 -10.03
C THR A 23 -37.21 1.24 -9.81
N LEU A 24 -36.82 1.46 -8.57
CA LEU A 24 -35.41 1.34 -8.12
C LEU A 24 -34.99 -0.13 -8.33
N LEU A 25 -34.33 -0.39 -9.47
CA LEU A 25 -33.64 -1.66 -9.65
C LEU A 25 -32.55 -1.73 -8.58
N PRO A 26 -32.45 -2.82 -7.82
CA PRO A 26 -31.37 -2.97 -6.86
C PRO A 26 -30.06 -2.98 -7.64
N VAL A 27 -29.18 -2.00 -7.36
CA VAL A 27 -27.80 -2.02 -7.81
C VAL A 27 -27.21 -3.33 -7.25
N PRO A 28 -26.68 -4.24 -8.10
CA PRO A 28 -26.06 -5.45 -7.59
C PRO A 28 -24.93 -5.01 -6.64
N ALA A 29 -25.05 -5.39 -5.38
CA ALA A 29 -23.95 -5.25 -4.42
C ALA A 29 -22.78 -5.98 -5.05
N SER A 30 -21.74 -5.22 -5.45
CA SER A 30 -20.48 -5.81 -5.92
C SER A 30 -20.06 -6.81 -4.89
N ALA A 31 -19.99 -8.09 -5.29
CA ALA A 31 -19.52 -9.15 -4.42
C ALA A 31 -18.12 -8.77 -3.97
N SER A 32 -18.01 -8.22 -2.77
CA SER A 32 -16.73 -7.95 -2.12
C SER A 32 -16.02 -9.29 -2.09
N SER A 33 -14.98 -9.44 -2.93
CA SER A 33 -14.15 -10.63 -2.93
C SER A 33 -13.59 -10.75 -1.52
N ARG A 34 -14.07 -11.73 -0.75
CA ARG A 34 -13.60 -11.94 0.62
C ARG A 34 -12.09 -12.15 0.54
N LEU A 35 -11.35 -11.30 1.21
CA LEU A 35 -9.91 -11.47 1.35
C LEU A 35 -9.61 -12.87 1.85
N LYS A 36 -8.53 -13.46 1.30
CA LYS A 36 -7.99 -14.72 1.77
C LYS A 36 -6.54 -14.51 2.15
N PRO A 37 -6.08 -15.07 3.28
CA PRO A 37 -4.68 -14.94 3.65
C PRO A 37 -3.79 -15.59 2.60
N ALA A 38 -2.61 -14.99 2.38
CA ALA A 38 -1.62 -15.51 1.46
C ALA A 38 -1.15 -16.92 1.88
N ALA A 39 -0.72 -17.70 0.89
CA ALA A 39 -0.07 -18.99 1.16
C ALA A 39 1.19 -18.78 2.02
N ALA A 40 1.49 -19.76 2.87
CA ALA A 40 2.74 -19.74 3.64
C ALA A 40 3.94 -19.63 2.71
N GLY A 41 4.95 -18.89 3.12
CA GLY A 41 6.15 -18.63 2.33
C GLY A 41 5.99 -17.58 1.24
N THR A 42 4.81 -16.92 1.11
CA THR A 42 4.65 -15.78 0.20
C THR A 42 5.47 -14.60 0.71
N ARG A 43 6.38 -14.10 -0.13
CA ARG A 43 7.29 -13.00 0.20
C ARG A 43 7.19 -11.86 -0.80
N ALA A 44 7.46 -10.64 -0.31
CA ALA A 44 7.88 -9.49 -1.09
C ALA A 44 9.27 -9.05 -0.62
N MET A 45 9.95 -8.20 -1.39
CA MET A 45 11.22 -7.62 -0.94
C MET A 45 11.48 -6.26 -1.58
N TRP A 46 12.19 -5.40 -0.85
CA TRP A 46 12.70 -4.14 -1.40
C TRP A 46 13.98 -4.37 -2.17
N LEU A 47 14.10 -3.68 -3.29
CA LEU A 47 15.29 -3.59 -4.13
C LEU A 47 15.65 -2.12 -4.34
N TRP A 48 16.47 -1.58 -3.44
CA TRP A 48 16.87 -0.17 -3.46
C TRP A 48 17.82 0.16 -4.60
N ASP A 49 18.79 -0.70 -4.85
CA ASP A 49 19.83 -0.47 -5.84
C ASP A 49 19.78 -1.48 -7.00
N ALA A 50 18.73 -1.36 -7.81
CA ALA A 50 18.60 -2.15 -9.02
C ALA A 50 19.69 -1.86 -10.06
N GLY A 51 20.40 -0.72 -9.92
CA GLY A 51 21.53 -0.33 -10.78
C GLY A 51 22.83 -1.11 -10.50
N ALA A 52 23.08 -1.48 -9.24
CA ALA A 52 24.30 -2.14 -8.82
C ALA A 52 24.24 -3.68 -8.84
N VAL A 53 23.06 -4.27 -9.05
CA VAL A 53 22.88 -5.73 -9.00
C VAL A 53 22.57 -6.33 -10.36
N ARG A 54 22.92 -7.60 -10.56
CA ARG A 54 22.59 -8.32 -11.79
C ARG A 54 21.14 -8.80 -11.72
N PRO A 55 20.29 -8.52 -12.73
CA PRO A 55 18.90 -8.97 -12.77
C PRO A 55 18.72 -10.47 -12.52
N ALA A 56 19.57 -11.29 -13.15
CA ALA A 56 19.53 -12.74 -12.99
C ALA A 56 19.74 -13.19 -11.53
N ASP A 57 20.66 -12.57 -10.80
CA ASP A 57 20.95 -12.90 -9.41
C ASP A 57 19.76 -12.54 -8.50
N VAL A 58 19.15 -11.37 -8.73
CA VAL A 58 17.95 -10.92 -8.00
C VAL A 58 16.81 -11.91 -8.20
N LEU A 59 16.57 -12.33 -9.44
CA LEU A 59 15.48 -13.25 -9.78
C LEU A 59 15.73 -14.67 -9.25
N ALA A 60 16.96 -15.17 -9.34
CA ALA A 60 17.33 -16.46 -8.76
C ALA A 60 17.11 -16.46 -7.23
N TRP A 61 17.56 -15.41 -6.55
CA TRP A 61 17.35 -15.21 -5.13
C TRP A 61 15.86 -15.14 -4.75
N ALA A 62 15.10 -14.33 -5.48
CA ALA A 62 13.67 -14.15 -5.27
C ALA A 62 12.91 -15.49 -5.40
N ARG A 63 13.17 -16.24 -6.48
CA ARG A 63 12.54 -17.55 -6.71
C ARG A 63 12.84 -18.54 -5.60
N ALA A 64 14.09 -18.62 -5.18
CA ALA A 64 14.53 -19.55 -4.13
C ALA A 64 13.89 -19.27 -2.75
N ARG A 65 13.32 -18.05 -2.57
CA ARG A 65 12.76 -17.60 -1.28
C ARG A 65 11.26 -17.29 -1.32
N GLY A 66 10.56 -17.73 -2.35
CA GLY A 66 9.12 -17.54 -2.45
C GLY A 66 8.69 -16.07 -2.68
N VAL A 67 9.61 -15.20 -3.14
CA VAL A 67 9.29 -13.81 -3.47
C VAL A 67 8.39 -13.79 -4.69
N ARG A 68 7.25 -13.12 -4.56
CA ARG A 68 6.24 -12.93 -5.61
C ARG A 68 6.14 -11.47 -6.05
N GLU A 69 6.73 -10.58 -5.29
CA GLU A 69 6.75 -9.14 -5.59
C GLU A 69 8.08 -8.52 -5.18
N VAL A 70 8.58 -7.62 -6.02
CA VAL A 70 9.78 -6.83 -5.74
C VAL A 70 9.42 -5.35 -5.86
N PHE A 71 9.60 -4.61 -4.79
CA PHE A 71 9.51 -3.16 -4.74
C PHE A 71 10.83 -2.58 -5.23
N VAL A 72 10.83 -2.09 -6.46
CA VAL A 72 12.05 -1.65 -7.14
C VAL A 72 12.16 -0.13 -7.06
N HIS A 73 13.15 0.35 -6.36
CA HIS A 73 13.41 1.79 -6.26
C HIS A 73 13.72 2.39 -7.64
N ALA A 74 12.97 3.43 -7.97
CA ALA A 74 13.13 4.20 -9.19
C ALA A 74 12.85 5.68 -8.93
N ASP A 75 13.68 6.57 -9.42
CA ASP A 75 13.46 8.01 -9.33
C ASP A 75 12.77 8.58 -10.60
N ALA A 76 12.29 9.81 -10.50
CA ALA A 76 11.55 10.47 -11.59
C ALA A 76 12.38 10.68 -12.87
N ARG A 77 13.72 10.54 -12.82
CA ARG A 77 14.61 10.67 -13.97
C ARG A 77 14.76 9.38 -14.74
N LEU A 78 14.17 8.27 -14.26
CA LEU A 78 14.25 6.96 -14.91
C LEU A 78 13.96 7.01 -16.42
N PRO A 79 12.96 7.75 -16.94
CA PRO A 79 12.69 7.80 -18.38
C PRO A 79 13.84 8.37 -19.22
N SER A 80 14.70 9.20 -18.64
CA SER A 80 15.88 9.80 -19.30
C SER A 80 17.18 9.03 -19.07
N ASP A 81 17.18 7.99 -18.22
CA ASP A 81 18.35 7.14 -17.96
C ASP A 81 18.29 5.86 -18.81
N ALA A 82 18.85 5.91 -20.00
CA ALA A 82 18.83 4.79 -20.96
C ALA A 82 19.48 3.52 -20.38
N SER A 83 20.56 3.66 -19.62
CA SER A 83 21.28 2.53 -19.01
C SER A 83 20.43 1.82 -17.97
N ARG A 84 19.84 2.60 -17.04
CA ARG A 84 18.97 2.09 -15.99
C ARG A 84 17.68 1.49 -16.57
N LEU A 85 17.10 2.14 -17.58
CA LEU A 85 15.96 1.58 -18.34
C LEU A 85 16.27 0.23 -18.97
N ALA A 86 17.42 0.09 -19.63
CA ALA A 86 17.81 -1.17 -20.27
C ALA A 86 17.92 -2.30 -19.23
N ARG A 87 18.55 -2.04 -18.09
CA ARG A 87 18.69 -2.98 -16.98
C ARG A 87 17.33 -3.36 -16.37
N LEU A 88 16.46 -2.37 -16.14
CA LEU A 88 15.13 -2.65 -15.60
C LEU A 88 14.23 -3.38 -16.59
N ARG A 89 14.40 -3.17 -17.91
CA ARG A 89 13.73 -3.99 -18.95
C ARG A 89 14.19 -5.44 -18.91
N GLU A 90 15.49 -5.69 -18.67
CA GLU A 90 16.01 -7.05 -18.48
C GLU A 90 15.39 -7.69 -17.24
N LEU A 91 15.40 -6.98 -16.10
CA LEU A 91 14.77 -7.43 -14.85
C LEU A 91 13.29 -7.75 -15.08
N LYS A 92 12.56 -6.89 -15.78
CA LYS A 92 11.13 -7.07 -16.08
C LYS A 92 10.86 -8.33 -16.89
N ARG A 93 11.61 -8.57 -17.96
CA ARG A 93 11.45 -9.78 -18.77
C ARG A 93 11.65 -11.06 -17.97
N GLY A 94 12.69 -11.09 -17.14
CA GLY A 94 12.94 -12.24 -16.27
C GLY A 94 11.90 -12.38 -15.15
N ALA A 95 11.42 -11.27 -14.59
CA ALA A 95 10.37 -11.25 -13.58
C ALA A 95 9.04 -11.79 -14.13
N ASP A 96 8.66 -11.41 -15.36
CA ASP A 96 7.47 -11.93 -16.03
C ASP A 96 7.54 -13.45 -16.23
N THR A 97 8.67 -13.95 -16.69
CA THR A 97 8.91 -15.39 -16.83
C THR A 97 8.82 -16.11 -15.48
N ALA A 98 9.31 -15.48 -14.42
CA ALA A 98 9.29 -16.01 -13.06
C ALA A 98 7.94 -15.81 -12.33
N ARG A 99 6.99 -15.09 -12.94
CA ARG A 99 5.73 -14.66 -12.33
C ARG A 99 5.95 -13.85 -11.03
N ILE A 100 6.94 -12.97 -11.07
CA ILE A 100 7.26 -12.02 -10.00
C ILE A 100 6.76 -10.64 -10.45
N ARG A 101 5.95 -10.00 -9.63
CA ARG A 101 5.46 -8.65 -9.87
C ARG A 101 6.56 -7.64 -9.56
N LEU A 102 6.77 -6.66 -10.43
CA LEU A 102 7.61 -5.49 -10.14
C LEU A 102 6.71 -4.30 -9.87
N THR A 103 6.91 -3.65 -8.73
CA THR A 103 6.19 -2.45 -8.31
C THR A 103 7.20 -1.31 -8.15
N ALA A 104 6.90 -0.12 -8.66
CA ALA A 104 7.80 1.03 -8.54
C ALA A 104 7.83 1.51 -7.09
N LEU A 105 9.00 1.51 -6.48
CA LEU A 105 9.22 2.02 -5.13
C LEU A 105 9.74 3.46 -5.20
N GLY A 106 9.12 4.35 -4.45
CA GLY A 106 9.58 5.71 -4.22
C GLY A 106 9.07 6.25 -2.90
N GLY A 107 9.82 7.19 -2.33
CA GLY A 107 9.46 7.80 -1.06
C GLY A 107 10.44 8.91 -0.71
N ASP A 108 9.91 10.10 -0.55
CA ASP A 108 10.60 11.23 0.08
C ASP A 108 9.63 11.77 1.13
N PRO A 109 10.01 11.89 2.39
CA PRO A 109 9.13 12.41 3.44
C PRO A 109 8.48 13.75 3.07
N ARG A 110 9.20 14.58 2.28
CA ARG A 110 8.69 15.88 1.80
C ARG A 110 7.53 15.78 0.83
N TRP A 111 7.24 14.61 0.27
CA TRP A 111 6.04 14.43 -0.55
C TRP A 111 4.74 14.64 0.23
N ALA A 112 4.77 14.54 1.55
CA ALA A 112 3.65 14.98 2.38
C ALA A 112 3.39 16.49 2.28
N LEU A 113 4.36 17.28 1.82
CA LEU A 113 4.27 18.74 1.62
C LEU A 113 4.28 19.10 0.13
N ASP A 114 5.03 18.38 -0.69
CA ASP A 114 5.17 18.58 -2.13
C ASP A 114 4.47 17.46 -2.92
N HIS A 115 3.17 17.57 -3.03
CA HIS A 115 2.36 16.62 -3.79
C HIS A 115 2.67 16.64 -5.30
N ALA A 116 3.20 17.75 -5.82
CA ALA A 116 3.55 17.86 -7.24
C ALA A 116 4.74 16.95 -7.56
N ALA A 117 5.75 16.89 -6.69
CA ALA A 117 6.90 15.99 -6.82
C ALA A 117 6.47 14.52 -6.79
N ALA A 118 5.61 14.11 -5.84
CA ALA A 118 5.08 12.74 -5.76
C ALA A 118 4.36 12.33 -7.04
N ARG A 119 3.48 13.19 -7.56
CA ARG A 119 2.73 12.95 -8.81
C ARG A 119 3.64 12.91 -10.04
N ALA A 120 4.65 13.78 -10.10
CA ALA A 120 5.64 13.77 -11.17
C ALA A 120 6.44 12.46 -11.18
N TRP A 121 6.86 11.99 -10.00
CA TRP A 121 7.50 10.71 -9.84
C TRP A 121 6.62 9.56 -10.35
N GLN A 122 5.38 9.46 -9.85
CA GLN A 122 4.48 8.37 -10.24
C GLN A 122 4.26 8.33 -11.76
N ARG A 123 3.97 9.47 -12.39
CA ARG A 123 3.80 9.56 -13.86
C ARG A 123 5.06 9.11 -14.61
N ALA A 124 6.23 9.55 -14.14
CA ALA A 124 7.50 9.22 -14.80
C ALA A 124 7.79 7.73 -14.74
N VAL A 125 7.73 7.12 -13.55
CA VAL A 125 8.09 5.69 -13.39
C VAL A 125 7.05 4.78 -14.01
N LEU A 126 5.75 5.05 -13.80
CA LEU A 126 4.68 4.24 -14.36
C LEU A 126 4.55 4.41 -15.88
N GLY A 127 4.90 5.57 -16.43
CA GLY A 127 4.97 5.82 -17.87
C GLY A 127 5.98 4.97 -18.62
N THR A 128 6.97 4.37 -17.93
CA THR A 128 7.92 3.42 -18.54
C THR A 128 7.31 2.09 -18.97
N GLY A 129 6.13 1.73 -18.43
CA GLY A 129 5.48 0.44 -18.64
C GLY A 129 6.15 -0.75 -17.94
N LEU A 130 7.13 -0.50 -17.06
CA LEU A 130 7.90 -1.56 -16.39
C LEU A 130 7.21 -2.11 -15.14
N PHE A 131 6.33 -1.31 -14.53
CA PHE A 131 5.78 -1.58 -13.20
C PHE A 131 4.28 -1.86 -13.23
N ALA A 132 3.86 -2.80 -12.42
CA ALA A 132 2.47 -3.18 -12.27
C ALA A 132 1.67 -2.23 -11.37
N GLY A 133 2.36 -1.34 -10.65
CA GLY A 133 1.79 -0.36 -9.73
C GLY A 133 2.87 0.49 -9.08
N SER A 134 2.48 1.30 -8.12
CA SER A 134 3.38 2.09 -7.28
C SER A 134 3.30 1.66 -5.81
N HIS A 135 4.44 1.69 -5.15
CA HIS A 135 4.63 1.45 -3.73
C HIS A 135 5.33 2.66 -3.14
N VAL A 136 4.71 3.32 -2.18
CA VAL A 136 5.24 4.54 -1.59
C VAL A 136 5.69 4.32 -0.15
N ASP A 137 6.92 4.74 0.12
CA ASP A 137 7.53 4.73 1.45
C ASP A 137 7.75 6.18 1.89
N VAL A 138 6.64 6.85 2.25
CA VAL A 138 6.64 8.27 2.64
C VAL A 138 6.43 8.39 4.14
N GLU A 139 7.48 8.81 4.82
CA GLU A 139 7.60 8.82 6.27
C GLU A 139 7.61 10.26 6.84
N PRO A 140 6.47 10.96 6.91
CA PRO A 140 6.42 12.35 7.34
C PRO A 140 6.88 12.55 8.80
N TYR A 141 6.90 11.50 9.59
CA TYR A 141 7.34 11.55 10.99
C TYR A 141 8.84 11.80 11.17
N VAL A 142 9.65 11.67 10.13
CA VAL A 142 11.07 12.06 10.16
C VAL A 142 11.28 13.56 9.90
N LEU A 143 10.22 14.28 9.47
CA LEU A 143 10.31 15.72 9.26
C LEU A 143 10.23 16.48 10.60
N PRO A 144 10.98 17.58 10.77
CA PRO A 144 10.92 18.39 12.00
C PRO A 144 9.50 18.84 12.37
N GLY A 145 8.65 19.12 11.38
CA GLY A 145 7.26 19.49 11.57
C GLY A 145 6.38 18.44 12.27
N TRP A 146 6.83 17.19 12.35
CA TRP A 146 6.06 16.13 13.04
C TRP A 146 5.84 16.43 14.53
N GLN A 147 6.79 17.10 15.17
CA GLN A 147 6.68 17.47 16.58
C GLN A 147 5.91 18.79 16.81
N THR A 148 5.81 19.64 15.79
CA THR A 148 5.25 20.99 15.91
C THR A 148 3.92 21.18 15.21
N ASP A 149 3.68 20.44 14.12
CA ASP A 149 2.44 20.50 13.32
C ASP A 149 2.11 19.13 12.69
N GLN A 150 1.99 18.11 13.53
CA GLN A 150 1.63 16.76 13.10
C GLN A 150 0.32 16.72 12.27
N PRO A 151 -0.76 17.45 12.65
CA PRO A 151 -2.00 17.42 11.87
C PRO A 151 -1.82 17.86 10.42
N ALA A 152 -1.00 18.87 10.14
CA ALA A 152 -0.72 19.31 8.77
C ALA A 152 0.03 18.25 7.97
N LEU A 153 1.04 17.60 8.56
CA LEU A 153 1.78 16.51 7.90
C LEU A 153 0.90 15.28 7.65
N VAL A 154 0.03 14.93 8.60
CA VAL A 154 -0.96 13.86 8.43
C VAL A 154 -1.92 14.20 7.28
N ALA A 155 -2.47 15.41 7.27
CA ALA A 155 -3.36 15.85 6.19
C ALA A 155 -2.65 15.85 4.83
N GLY A 156 -1.39 16.29 4.80
CA GLY A 156 -0.56 16.30 3.60
C GLY A 156 -0.29 14.90 3.05
N LEU A 157 0.11 13.94 3.89
CA LEU A 157 0.27 12.54 3.51
C LEU A 157 -1.02 11.96 2.92
N LEU A 158 -2.15 12.16 3.59
CA LEU A 158 -3.45 11.66 3.12
C LEU A 158 -3.87 12.30 1.80
N ARG A 159 -3.57 13.59 1.61
CA ARG A 159 -3.84 14.27 0.33
C ARG A 159 -2.95 13.76 -0.78
N MET A 160 -1.67 13.51 -0.52
CA MET A 160 -0.74 12.88 -1.46
C MET A 160 -1.28 11.53 -1.93
N LEU A 161 -1.61 10.62 -1.00
CA LEU A 161 -2.14 9.29 -1.35
C LEU A 161 -3.41 9.39 -2.20
N GLN A 162 -4.33 10.30 -1.85
CA GLN A 162 -5.54 10.53 -2.62
C GLN A 162 -5.24 10.98 -4.06
N LEU A 163 -4.25 11.84 -4.24
CA LEU A 163 -3.86 12.33 -5.57
C LEU A 163 -3.20 11.23 -6.40
N LEU A 164 -2.28 10.45 -5.80
CA LEU A 164 -1.63 9.33 -6.48
C LEU A 164 -2.64 8.26 -6.92
N GLN A 165 -3.61 7.94 -6.05
CA GLN A 165 -4.69 6.99 -6.36
C GLN A 165 -5.61 7.48 -7.48
N ALA A 166 -5.82 8.80 -7.59
CA ALA A 166 -6.64 9.39 -8.64
C ALA A 166 -5.92 9.50 -9.99
N ASP A 167 -4.59 9.64 -9.99
CA ASP A 167 -3.79 9.87 -11.21
C ASP A 167 -3.55 8.59 -12.01
N ASP A 168 -3.56 7.41 -11.39
CA ASP A 168 -3.31 6.13 -12.06
C ASP A 168 -4.23 5.03 -11.54
N ARG A 169 -4.66 4.12 -12.42
CA ARG A 169 -5.56 3.02 -12.06
C ARG A 169 -4.84 1.76 -11.59
N ARG A 170 -3.52 1.71 -11.75
CA ARG A 170 -2.71 0.59 -11.23
C ARG A 170 -2.68 0.65 -9.72
N PRO A 171 -2.49 -0.48 -9.03
CA PRO A 171 -2.46 -0.52 -7.58
C PRO A 171 -1.47 0.47 -6.97
N LEU A 172 -1.93 1.20 -5.95
CA LEU A 172 -1.11 2.01 -5.05
C LEU A 172 -0.96 1.27 -3.73
N GLU A 173 0.25 0.97 -3.33
CA GLU A 173 0.60 0.40 -2.03
C GLU A 173 1.39 1.41 -1.21
N ALA A 174 1.34 1.29 0.14
CA ALA A 174 2.12 2.15 1.02
C ALA A 174 2.79 1.36 2.14
N ASP A 175 4.03 1.73 2.47
CA ASP A 175 4.65 1.36 3.73
C ASP A 175 4.02 2.17 4.87
N VAL A 176 3.74 1.51 5.99
CA VAL A 176 3.10 2.14 7.14
C VAL A 176 3.72 1.65 8.44
N PRO A 177 4.06 2.54 9.36
CA PRO A 177 4.44 2.15 10.71
C PRO A 177 3.30 1.45 11.42
N PHE A 178 3.62 0.44 12.23
CA PHE A 178 2.62 -0.32 13.00
C PHE A 178 1.82 0.54 13.99
N TRP A 179 2.36 1.69 14.40
CA TRP A 179 1.75 2.61 15.36
C TRP A 179 0.82 3.66 14.73
N TYR A 180 0.60 3.69 13.42
CA TYR A 180 -0.35 4.64 12.79
C TYR A 180 -1.79 4.53 13.33
N GLY A 181 -2.13 3.40 13.94
CA GLY A 181 -3.41 3.22 14.63
C GLY A 181 -3.61 4.12 15.86
N THR A 182 -2.53 4.72 16.39
CA THR A 182 -2.59 5.64 17.53
C THR A 182 -2.62 7.12 17.13
N ILE A 183 -2.36 7.44 15.86
CA ILE A 183 -2.29 8.82 15.36
C ILE A 183 -3.69 9.28 14.92
N PRO A 184 -4.21 10.39 15.46
CA PRO A 184 -5.46 10.96 15.00
C PRO A 184 -5.37 11.48 13.56
N ALA A 185 -6.41 11.23 12.75
CA ALA A 185 -6.54 11.77 11.40
C ALA A 185 -7.92 12.41 11.16
N GLY A 186 -8.64 12.68 12.23
CA GLY A 186 -9.98 13.27 12.26
C GLY A 186 -10.70 12.93 13.56
N PRO A 187 -11.91 13.41 13.78
CA PRO A 187 -12.62 13.28 15.08
C PRO A 187 -12.85 11.84 15.55
N ARG A 188 -12.92 10.89 14.63
CA ARG A 188 -13.17 9.46 14.94
C ARG A 188 -12.38 8.53 14.02
N THR A 189 -11.29 9.01 13.44
CA THR A 189 -10.50 8.28 12.44
C THR A 189 -9.04 8.33 12.82
N THR A 190 -8.36 7.19 12.75
CA THR A 190 -6.92 7.11 12.91
C THR A 190 -6.20 7.25 11.56
N LEU A 191 -4.91 7.55 11.60
CA LEU A 191 -4.09 7.62 10.38
C LEU A 191 -4.06 6.26 9.66
N ALA A 192 -3.99 5.16 10.40
CA ALA A 192 -4.07 3.82 9.83
C ALA A 192 -5.35 3.61 8.98
N ASP A 193 -6.53 3.94 9.55
CA ASP A 193 -7.80 3.77 8.83
C ASP A 193 -7.90 4.73 7.64
N ALA A 194 -7.40 5.95 7.79
CA ALA A 194 -7.41 6.96 6.73
C ALA A 194 -6.48 6.60 5.56
N VAL A 195 -5.33 5.97 5.82
CA VAL A 195 -4.43 5.42 4.79
C VAL A 195 -5.10 4.25 4.08
N LEU A 196 -5.62 3.26 4.82
CA LEU A 196 -6.29 2.08 4.26
C LEU A 196 -7.49 2.44 3.36
N ALA A 197 -8.13 3.57 3.60
CA ALA A 197 -9.21 4.08 2.73
C ALA A 197 -8.70 4.65 1.38
N ARG A 198 -7.38 4.89 1.23
CA ARG A 198 -6.76 5.59 0.08
C ARG A 198 -5.78 4.76 -0.73
N VAL A 199 -5.44 3.56 -0.26
CA VAL A 199 -4.49 2.67 -0.94
C VAL A 199 -5.12 1.31 -1.20
N ASP A 200 -4.52 0.53 -2.11
CA ASP A 200 -5.01 -0.81 -2.45
C ASP A 200 -4.41 -1.89 -1.54
N ALA A 201 -3.23 -1.66 -0.98
CA ALA A 201 -2.58 -2.53 -0.01
C ALA A 201 -1.62 -1.73 0.87
N VAL A 202 -1.21 -2.33 1.99
CA VAL A 202 -0.16 -1.78 2.86
C VAL A 202 0.90 -2.82 3.19
N THR A 203 2.11 -2.35 3.42
CA THR A 203 3.18 -3.13 4.07
C THR A 203 3.49 -2.49 5.42
N VAL A 204 3.28 -3.25 6.48
CA VAL A 204 3.43 -2.79 7.86
C VAL A 204 4.86 -2.95 8.29
N MET A 205 5.54 -1.88 8.63
CA MET A 205 6.89 -1.89 9.18
C MET A 205 6.88 -2.46 10.62
N SER A 206 6.64 -3.76 10.72
CA SER A 206 6.53 -4.53 11.97
C SER A 206 7.89 -5.07 12.43
N TYR A 207 8.93 -4.29 12.21
CA TYR A 207 10.33 -4.64 12.42
C TYR A 207 10.64 -5.10 13.84
N ARG A 208 10.66 -6.42 14.04
CA ARG A 208 11.00 -7.13 15.28
C ARG A 208 11.63 -8.48 14.91
N ASP A 209 12.57 -8.93 15.73
CA ASP A 209 13.32 -10.20 15.59
C ASP A 209 12.64 -11.39 16.30
N THR A 210 11.60 -11.12 17.09
CA THR A 210 10.80 -12.11 17.80
C THR A 210 9.43 -12.30 17.15
N VAL A 211 8.92 -13.54 17.20
CA VAL A 211 7.68 -13.93 16.51
C VAL A 211 6.45 -13.63 17.35
N SER A 212 6.46 -14.01 18.65
CA SER A 212 5.31 -13.95 19.54
C SER A 212 5.68 -13.37 20.90
N GLY A 213 4.67 -13.02 21.69
CA GLY A 213 4.82 -12.31 22.95
C GLY A 213 4.72 -10.79 22.78
N PRO A 214 4.79 -10.05 23.90
CA PRO A 214 4.71 -8.58 23.86
C PRO A 214 5.79 -7.98 22.96
N ASN A 215 5.45 -6.95 22.17
CA ASN A 215 6.36 -6.24 21.27
C ASN A 215 7.02 -7.12 20.20
N SER A 216 6.45 -8.28 19.88
CA SER A 216 6.92 -9.14 18.78
C SER A 216 6.39 -8.67 17.42
N LEU A 217 6.95 -9.20 16.32
CA LEU A 217 6.55 -8.88 14.94
C LEU A 217 5.04 -9.09 14.73
N THR A 218 4.49 -10.20 15.20
CA THR A 218 3.05 -10.46 15.08
C THR A 218 2.21 -9.56 16.00
N ALA A 219 2.70 -9.27 17.23
CA ALA A 219 1.97 -8.44 18.16
C ALA A 219 1.85 -7.00 17.67
N VAL A 220 2.94 -6.37 17.21
CA VAL A 220 2.90 -5.00 16.71
C VAL A 220 2.15 -4.87 15.39
N GLY A 221 2.18 -5.92 14.54
CA GLY A 221 1.48 -5.92 13.25
C GLY A 221 -0.02 -6.23 13.32
N SER A 222 -0.50 -6.80 14.45
CA SER A 222 -1.86 -7.34 14.58
C SER A 222 -2.97 -6.30 14.39
N ASP A 223 -2.82 -5.10 14.94
CA ASP A 223 -3.81 -4.01 14.80
C ASP A 223 -3.99 -3.61 13.33
N MET A 224 -2.88 -3.45 12.60
CA MET A 224 -2.94 -3.12 11.16
C MET A 224 -3.56 -4.25 10.33
N LEU A 225 -3.25 -5.52 10.61
CA LEU A 225 -3.90 -6.65 9.94
C LEU A 225 -5.41 -6.69 10.20
N ALA A 226 -5.83 -6.42 11.42
CA ALA A 226 -7.25 -6.36 11.78
C ALA A 226 -7.97 -5.21 11.07
N ARG A 227 -7.37 -4.00 11.05
CA ARG A 227 -7.89 -2.82 10.34
C ARG A 227 -7.98 -3.06 8.84
N ALA A 228 -6.91 -3.59 8.24
CA ALA A 228 -6.87 -3.94 6.83
C ALA A 228 -7.97 -4.95 6.46
N GLY A 229 -8.22 -5.95 7.33
CA GLY A 229 -9.31 -6.89 7.17
C GLY A 229 -10.69 -6.22 7.14
N ARG A 230 -10.93 -5.26 8.05
CA ARG A 230 -12.18 -4.47 8.05
C ARG A 230 -12.31 -3.57 6.82
N ALA A 231 -11.20 -3.01 6.36
CA ALA A 231 -11.15 -2.16 5.16
C ALA A 231 -11.21 -2.95 3.84
N GLY A 232 -11.13 -4.28 3.89
CA GLY A 232 -11.06 -5.12 2.68
C GLY A 232 -9.76 -4.94 1.89
N ARG A 233 -8.64 -4.61 2.58
CA ARG A 233 -7.34 -4.34 1.96
C ARG A 233 -6.31 -5.39 2.36
N PRO A 234 -5.49 -5.91 1.42
CA PRO A 234 -4.34 -6.75 1.75
C PRO A 234 -3.31 -5.99 2.60
N ALA A 235 -2.69 -6.68 3.55
CA ALA A 235 -1.61 -6.13 4.36
C ALA A 235 -0.49 -7.15 4.55
N ARG A 236 0.75 -6.74 4.29
CA ARG A 236 1.96 -7.52 4.59
C ARG A 236 2.53 -7.10 5.93
N LEU A 237 3.16 -8.01 6.61
CA LEU A 237 4.09 -7.70 7.70
C LEU A 237 5.49 -7.58 7.14
N ALA A 238 6.33 -6.73 7.73
CA ALA A 238 7.70 -6.54 7.25
C ALA A 238 8.73 -6.99 8.29
N ALA A 239 9.83 -7.56 7.80
CA ALA A 239 11.00 -7.94 8.57
C ALA A 239 12.23 -7.19 8.05
N GLU A 240 13.07 -6.69 8.96
CA GLU A 240 14.31 -5.98 8.65
C GLU A 240 15.51 -6.93 8.68
N THR A 241 16.50 -6.67 7.82
CA THR A 241 17.74 -7.48 7.70
C THR A 241 19.03 -6.66 7.75
N SER A 242 18.92 -5.33 7.75
CA SER A 242 20.07 -4.44 7.91
C SER A 242 20.50 -4.35 9.37
N PRO A 243 21.79 -4.12 9.67
CA PRO A 243 22.19 -3.85 11.04
C PRO A 243 21.60 -2.52 11.53
N LEU A 244 20.98 -2.54 12.70
CA LEU A 244 20.37 -1.37 13.33
C LEU A 244 20.94 -1.20 14.73
N ALA A 245 22.05 -0.47 14.85
CA ALA A 245 22.78 -0.29 16.11
C ALA A 245 21.88 0.24 17.25
N ASP A 246 20.98 1.18 16.91
CA ASP A 246 20.07 1.80 17.89
C ASP A 246 18.84 0.96 18.21
N CYS A 247 18.60 -0.11 17.47
CA CYS A 247 17.46 -1.01 17.67
C CYS A 247 17.80 -2.45 17.26
N PRO A 248 18.66 -3.17 17.98
CA PRO A 248 19.03 -4.55 17.62
C PRO A 248 17.81 -5.49 17.51
N HIS A 249 16.83 -5.34 18.40
CA HIS A 249 15.60 -6.14 18.39
C HIS A 249 14.61 -5.77 17.26
N CYS A 250 14.95 -4.79 16.42
CA CYS A 250 14.16 -4.43 15.24
C CYS A 250 14.60 -5.18 13.97
N THR A 251 15.67 -5.96 14.01
CA THR A 251 16.25 -6.57 12.82
C THR A 251 16.65 -8.03 13.11
N PHE A 252 16.68 -8.84 12.06
CA PHE A 252 17.21 -10.22 12.12
C PHE A 252 18.71 -10.30 11.79
N HIS A 253 19.39 -9.16 11.70
CA HIS A 253 20.79 -9.14 11.28
C HIS A 253 21.67 -10.02 12.16
N GLU A 254 21.53 -9.88 13.47
CA GLU A 254 22.31 -10.58 14.47
C GLU A 254 21.98 -12.07 14.57
N GLU A 255 20.70 -12.43 14.36
CA GLU A 255 20.19 -13.81 14.42
C GLU A 255 20.61 -14.64 13.20
N GLY A 256 20.76 -13.97 12.05
CA GLY A 256 21.14 -14.61 10.80
C GLY A 256 19.99 -15.22 10.01
N ALA A 257 20.29 -15.62 8.77
CA ALA A 257 19.31 -16.03 7.78
C ALA A 257 18.53 -17.30 8.17
N ALA A 258 19.18 -18.26 8.85
CA ALA A 258 18.52 -19.50 9.27
C ALA A 258 17.45 -19.23 10.33
N ARG A 259 17.78 -18.44 11.37
CA ARG A 259 16.84 -18.06 12.43
C ARG A 259 15.69 -17.23 11.87
N MET A 260 15.99 -16.24 11.03
CA MET A 260 14.96 -15.45 10.36
C MET A 260 14.00 -16.33 9.55
N THR A 261 14.54 -17.29 8.77
CA THR A 261 13.70 -18.18 7.95
C THR A 261 12.72 -18.97 8.82
N ALA A 262 13.18 -19.51 9.93
CA ALA A 262 12.33 -20.23 10.89
C ALA A 262 11.28 -19.29 11.50
N ALA A 263 11.70 -18.11 11.97
CA ALA A 263 10.81 -17.11 12.54
C ALA A 263 9.71 -16.67 11.56
N LEU A 264 10.06 -16.40 10.30
CA LEU A 264 9.07 -15.99 9.30
C LEU A 264 8.08 -17.12 8.94
N ALA A 265 8.45 -18.39 9.07
CA ALA A 265 7.53 -19.52 8.93
C ALA A 265 6.52 -19.58 10.09
N GLU A 266 6.96 -19.27 11.31
CA GLU A 266 6.08 -19.16 12.47
C GLU A 266 5.13 -17.96 12.34
N VAL A 267 5.64 -16.78 11.87
CA VAL A 267 4.81 -15.61 11.56
C VAL A 267 3.73 -15.93 10.52
N ASP A 268 4.08 -16.65 9.44
CA ASP A 268 3.10 -17.11 8.45
C ASP A 268 1.98 -17.92 9.12
N ALA A 269 2.31 -18.83 10.01
CA ALA A 269 1.32 -19.67 10.68
C ALA A 269 0.35 -18.85 11.55
N ILE A 270 0.86 -17.88 12.30
CA ILE A 270 0.07 -17.02 13.18
C ILE A 270 -0.76 -16.01 12.37
N ALA A 271 -0.13 -15.30 11.45
CA ALA A 271 -0.74 -14.19 10.73
C ALA A 271 -1.84 -14.63 9.74
N ARG A 272 -1.84 -15.89 9.30
CA ARG A 272 -2.91 -16.45 8.44
C ARG A 272 -4.28 -16.52 9.12
N ALA A 273 -4.36 -16.29 10.41
CA ALA A 273 -5.64 -16.08 11.09
C ALA A 273 -6.33 -14.78 10.65
N TYR A 274 -5.58 -13.83 10.07
CA TYR A 274 -6.12 -12.58 9.55
C TYR A 274 -6.41 -12.69 8.05
N PRO A 275 -7.66 -12.49 7.60
CA PRO A 275 -8.00 -12.56 6.16
C PRO A 275 -7.20 -11.59 5.29
N ALA A 276 -6.76 -10.46 5.85
CA ALA A 276 -5.97 -9.44 5.16
C ALA A 276 -4.51 -9.83 4.95
N PHE A 277 -3.99 -10.84 5.64
CA PHE A 277 -2.57 -11.18 5.58
C PHE A 277 -2.11 -11.55 4.17
N ALA A 278 -1.26 -10.72 3.58
CA ALA A 278 -0.77 -10.85 2.21
C ALA A 278 0.67 -11.38 2.12
N GLY A 279 1.19 -11.97 3.19
CA GLY A 279 2.55 -12.48 3.27
C GLY A 279 3.50 -11.55 4.02
N ILE A 280 4.80 -11.79 3.87
CA ILE A 280 5.84 -11.03 4.57
C ILE A 280 6.75 -10.36 3.54
N ALA A 281 7.01 -9.08 3.74
CA ALA A 281 7.99 -8.32 2.99
C ALA A 281 9.33 -8.28 3.74
N VAL A 282 10.46 -8.45 3.04
CA VAL A 282 11.79 -8.47 3.65
C VAL A 282 12.59 -7.25 3.18
N HIS A 283 12.95 -6.41 4.11
CA HIS A 283 13.78 -5.25 3.91
C HIS A 283 15.25 -5.61 4.21
N HIS A 284 16.17 -5.58 3.25
CA HIS A 284 16.01 -5.47 1.79
C HIS A 284 16.95 -6.48 1.09
N TYR A 285 16.86 -6.64 -0.24
CA TYR A 285 17.62 -7.65 -1.00
C TYR A 285 19.10 -7.73 -0.64
N THR A 286 19.81 -6.60 -0.63
CA THR A 286 21.26 -6.58 -0.42
C THR A 286 21.63 -7.02 1.00
N ALA A 287 20.94 -6.50 2.03
CA ALA A 287 21.17 -6.87 3.41
C ALA A 287 20.78 -8.33 3.66
N TRP A 288 19.60 -8.76 3.17
CA TRP A 288 19.14 -10.14 3.28
C TRP A 288 20.12 -11.15 2.67
N ARG A 289 20.71 -10.79 1.53
CA ARG A 289 21.72 -11.62 0.86
C ARG A 289 23.03 -11.69 1.63
N ALA A 290 23.39 -10.63 2.34
CA ALA A 290 24.62 -10.53 3.12
C ALA A 290 24.54 -11.13 4.53
N MET A 291 23.32 -11.49 5.00
CA MET A 291 23.16 -12.10 6.33
C MET A 291 24.02 -13.36 6.48
N ARG A 292 24.60 -13.55 7.67
CA ARG A 292 25.26 -14.83 8.02
C ARG A 292 24.28 -15.98 7.90
N ARG A 293 24.79 -17.14 7.46
CA ARG A 293 24.03 -18.36 7.31
C ARG A 293 23.74 -19.01 8.66
#